data_dee7522d320f4d55f436e824c3e0f4bf
#
_entry.id   dee7522d320f4d55f436e824c3e0f4bf
#
_cell.length_a   1.000
_cell.length_b   1.000
_cell.length_c   1.000
_cell.angle_alpha   90.00
_cell.angle_beta   90.00
_cell.angle_gamma   90.00
#
_symmetry.space_group_name_H-M   'P 1'
#
loop_
_entity.id
_entity.type
_entity.pdbx_description
1 polymer ?
#
loop_
_entity_poly.entity_id
_entity_poly.type
_entity_poly.pdbx_seq_one_letter_code
_entity_poly.pdbx_strand_id
1 'polypeptide(L)'
;MKNIILLSILLLSGCYILNGSPSQSRYWLKNGIGLSYKDADYCYKKSKAEALNKKELDKFIYLDNKFKKDPIDMLNNHKNEYREYNNLMNKISLLHRQCFYDLGYRFQAPLYWCLAQDGDNTRICMENMKYRN
;
A
#
# COMPACT_ATOMS: atom_id res chain seq x y z
N MET A 1 10.63 -21.58 36.37
CA MET A 1 10.65 -21.93 34.94
C MET A 1 9.40 -21.45 34.17
N LYS A 2 8.18 -21.63 34.70
CA LYS A 2 6.94 -21.16 34.04
C LYS A 2 6.93 -19.65 33.68
N ASN A 3 7.45 -18.81 34.56
CA ASN A 3 7.46 -17.34 34.37
C ASN A 3 8.48 -16.87 33.31
N ILE A 4 9.56 -17.64 33.10
CA ILE A 4 10.58 -17.33 32.10
C ILE A 4 10.06 -17.61 30.68
N ILE A 5 9.26 -18.68 30.51
CA ILE A 5 8.65 -19.04 29.23
C ILE A 5 7.62 -17.97 28.83
N LEU A 6 6.82 -17.48 29.78
CA LEU A 6 5.83 -16.43 29.53
C LEU A 6 6.49 -15.11 29.11
N LEU A 7 7.62 -14.76 29.76
CA LEU A 7 8.40 -13.57 29.43
C LEU A 7 9.05 -13.68 28.02
N SER A 8 9.53 -14.87 27.65
CA SER A 8 10.11 -15.13 26.31
C SER A 8 9.09 -14.99 25.19
N ILE A 9 7.84 -15.42 25.40
CA ILE A 9 6.74 -15.30 24.42
C ILE A 9 6.36 -13.83 24.22
N LEU A 10 6.35 -13.02 25.27
CA LEU A 10 6.09 -11.58 25.19
C LEU A 10 7.19 -10.82 24.45
N LEU A 11 8.46 -11.22 24.58
CA LEU A 11 9.58 -10.61 23.89
C LEU A 11 9.59 -10.94 22.37
N LEU A 12 9.14 -12.13 21.99
CA LEU A 12 9.05 -12.53 20.58
C LEU A 12 7.90 -11.83 19.82
N SER A 13 6.81 -11.50 20.49
CA SER A 13 5.71 -10.73 19.89
C SER A 13 5.98 -9.23 19.80
N GLY A 14 6.90 -8.71 20.60
CA GLY A 14 7.21 -7.28 20.69
C GLY A 14 7.82 -6.66 19.44
N CYS A 15 8.57 -7.43 18.64
CA CYS A 15 9.21 -6.91 17.41
C CYS A 15 8.20 -6.58 16.30
N TYR A 16 7.06 -7.22 16.28
CA TYR A 16 6.01 -6.97 15.28
C TYR A 16 5.18 -5.73 15.62
N ILE A 17 4.96 -5.49 16.92
CA ILE A 17 4.15 -4.36 17.41
C ILE A 17 4.88 -3.01 17.23
N LEU A 18 6.22 -3.01 17.30
CA LEU A 18 7.02 -1.79 17.22
C LEU A 18 7.34 -1.33 15.80
N ASN A 19 7.37 -2.24 14.82
CA ASN A 19 7.76 -1.92 13.43
C ASN A 19 6.58 -1.89 12.43
N GLY A 20 5.38 -2.24 12.87
CA GLY A 20 4.20 -2.38 12.01
C GLY A 20 4.33 -3.50 10.97
N SER A 21 3.28 -3.69 10.19
CA SER A 21 3.31 -4.65 9.08
C SER A 21 4.17 -4.14 7.92
N PRO A 22 4.94 -5.04 7.26
CA PRO A 22 5.65 -4.68 6.04
C PRO A 22 4.69 -4.12 4.97
N SER A 23 5.18 -3.16 4.17
CA SER A 23 4.42 -2.59 3.06
C SER A 23 3.96 -3.66 2.07
N GLN A 24 2.77 -3.50 1.50
CA GLN A 24 2.22 -4.38 0.46
C GLN A 24 3.16 -4.56 -0.75
N SER A 25 4.01 -3.59 -1.05
CA SER A 25 4.97 -3.67 -2.16
C SER A 25 5.95 -4.85 -2.03
N ARG A 26 6.24 -5.31 -0.81
CA ARG A 26 7.11 -6.47 -0.55
C ARG A 26 6.52 -7.79 -1.03
N TYR A 27 5.23 -7.85 -1.23
CA TYR A 27 4.50 -9.07 -1.60
C TYR A 27 4.18 -9.17 -3.09
N TRP A 28 4.64 -8.22 -3.89
CA TRP A 28 4.63 -8.34 -5.34
C TRP A 28 5.91 -9.00 -5.80
N LEU A 29 5.82 -10.27 -6.20
CA LEU A 29 6.96 -11.12 -6.54
C LEU A 29 6.89 -11.58 -8.00
N LYS A 30 8.07 -11.57 -8.66
CA LYS A 30 8.26 -12.16 -9.99
C LYS A 30 9.41 -13.16 -9.90
N ASN A 31 9.12 -14.44 -10.13
CA ASN A 31 10.09 -15.53 -9.94
C ASN A 31 10.78 -15.51 -8.56
N GLY A 32 10.03 -15.22 -7.50
CA GLY A 32 10.56 -15.10 -6.14
C GLY A 32 11.31 -13.81 -5.82
N ILE A 33 11.51 -12.92 -6.81
CA ILE A 33 12.19 -11.64 -6.64
C ILE A 33 11.16 -10.54 -6.43
N GLY A 34 11.39 -9.68 -5.43
CA GLY A 34 10.51 -8.56 -5.10
C GLY A 34 10.45 -7.49 -6.20
N LEU A 35 9.39 -6.69 -6.15
CA LEU A 35 9.17 -5.57 -7.07
C LEU A 35 10.36 -4.62 -7.10
N SER A 36 10.92 -4.39 -8.29
CA SER A 36 12.02 -3.45 -8.49
C SER A 36 11.55 -2.00 -8.40
N TYR A 37 12.41 -1.09 -7.93
CA TYR A 37 12.10 0.33 -7.91
C TYR A 37 11.80 0.86 -9.32
N LYS A 38 12.53 0.40 -10.34
CA LYS A 38 12.33 0.79 -11.74
C LYS A 38 10.93 0.43 -12.24
N ASP A 39 10.47 -0.80 -11.97
CA ASP A 39 9.14 -1.26 -12.39
C ASP A 39 8.04 -0.56 -11.59
N ALA A 40 8.26 -0.31 -10.30
CA ALA A 40 7.33 0.43 -9.46
C ALA A 40 7.14 1.88 -9.96
N ASP A 41 8.22 2.59 -10.25
CA ASP A 41 8.19 3.95 -10.79
C ASP A 41 7.56 4.00 -12.18
N TYR A 42 7.93 3.07 -13.07
CA TYR A 42 7.31 2.94 -14.39
C TYR A 42 5.79 2.75 -14.29
N CYS A 43 5.34 1.78 -13.47
CA CYS A 43 3.92 1.50 -13.30
C CYS A 43 3.18 2.68 -12.66
N TYR A 44 3.79 3.38 -11.71
CA TYR A 44 3.18 4.56 -11.12
C TYR A 44 2.96 5.68 -12.13
N LYS A 45 3.97 6.01 -12.93
CA LYS A 45 3.89 7.04 -13.97
C LYS A 45 2.85 6.70 -15.02
N LYS A 46 2.88 5.46 -15.52
CA LYS A 46 1.91 4.94 -16.49
C LYS A 46 0.49 5.03 -15.95
N SER A 47 0.25 4.47 -14.77
CA SER A 47 -1.08 4.42 -14.15
C SER A 47 -1.64 5.81 -13.87
N LYS A 48 -0.81 6.75 -13.42
CA LYS A 48 -1.21 8.14 -13.20
C LYS A 48 -1.64 8.82 -14.50
N ALA A 49 -0.91 8.60 -15.61
CA ALA A 49 -1.23 9.17 -16.91
C ALA A 49 -2.51 8.57 -17.52
N GLU A 50 -2.77 7.29 -17.28
CA GLU A 50 -3.95 6.59 -17.81
C GLU A 50 -5.21 6.77 -16.95
N ALA A 51 -5.06 6.87 -15.61
CA ALA A 51 -6.18 6.96 -14.68
C ALA A 51 -6.83 8.34 -14.62
N LEU A 52 -6.05 9.41 -14.89
CA LEU A 52 -6.48 10.78 -14.66
C LEU A 52 -6.50 11.58 -15.97
N ASN A 53 -7.62 12.27 -16.21
CA ASN A 53 -7.64 13.30 -17.24
C ASN A 53 -6.84 14.53 -16.79
N LYS A 54 -6.63 15.52 -17.68
CA LYS A 54 -5.81 16.70 -17.39
C LYS A 54 -6.27 17.45 -16.14
N LYS A 55 -7.59 17.69 -15.98
CA LYS A 55 -8.14 18.41 -14.83
C LYS A 55 -7.93 17.63 -13.52
N GLU A 56 -8.15 16.31 -13.55
CA GLU A 56 -7.90 15.44 -12.40
C GLU A 56 -6.41 15.37 -12.05
N LEU A 57 -5.53 15.35 -13.05
CA LEU A 57 -4.08 15.35 -12.83
C LEU A 57 -3.61 16.63 -12.15
N ASP A 58 -4.06 17.80 -12.62
CA ASP A 58 -3.72 19.09 -12.00
C ASP A 58 -4.22 19.15 -10.56
N LYS A 59 -5.45 18.68 -10.32
CA LYS A 59 -6.02 18.59 -8.98
C LYS A 59 -5.25 17.62 -8.09
N PHE A 60 -4.88 16.46 -8.62
CA PHE A 60 -4.07 15.48 -7.91
C PHE A 60 -2.72 16.04 -7.47
N ILE A 61 -2.02 16.73 -8.37
CA ILE A 61 -0.72 17.35 -8.06
C ILE A 61 -0.87 18.38 -6.92
N TYR A 62 -1.91 19.21 -6.97
CA TYR A 62 -2.19 20.17 -5.91
C TYR A 62 -2.42 19.47 -4.55
N LEU A 63 -3.31 18.48 -4.52
CA LEU A 63 -3.67 17.75 -3.30
C LEU A 63 -2.51 16.92 -2.75
N ASP A 64 -1.72 16.28 -3.61
CA ASP A 64 -0.54 15.51 -3.25
C ASP A 64 0.55 16.38 -2.59
N ASN A 65 0.80 17.56 -3.15
CA ASN A 65 1.70 18.54 -2.54
C ASN A 65 1.19 19.04 -1.18
N LYS A 66 -0.11 19.28 -1.06
CA LYS A 66 -0.74 19.68 0.21
C LYS A 66 -0.61 18.58 1.26
N PHE A 67 -0.91 17.33 0.90
CA PHE A 67 -0.77 16.16 1.77
C PHE A 67 0.68 15.95 2.21
N LYS A 68 1.64 16.04 1.30
CA LYS A 68 3.07 15.91 1.63
C LYS A 68 3.59 17.00 2.57
N LYS A 69 3.02 18.20 2.47
CA LYS A 69 3.41 19.32 3.32
C LYS A 69 2.94 19.15 4.77
N ASP A 70 1.68 18.79 4.95
CA ASP A 70 1.07 18.56 6.27
C ASP A 70 -0.08 17.55 6.17
N PRO A 71 0.19 16.24 6.32
CA PRO A 71 -0.84 15.21 6.26
C PRO A 71 -1.84 15.30 7.41
N ILE A 72 -1.40 15.73 8.58
CA ILE A 72 -2.25 15.83 9.79
C ILE A 72 -3.26 16.96 9.64
N ASP A 73 -2.84 18.11 9.16
CA ASP A 73 -3.73 19.23 8.87
C ASP A 73 -4.76 18.85 7.81
N MET A 74 -4.32 18.19 6.74
CA MET A 74 -5.24 17.76 5.68
C MET A 74 -6.30 16.77 6.17
N LEU A 75 -5.91 15.82 7.03
CA LEU A 75 -6.82 14.85 7.65
C LEU A 75 -7.84 15.50 8.59
N ASN A 76 -7.40 16.44 9.41
CA ASN A 76 -8.22 17.02 10.48
C ASN A 76 -9.08 18.20 9.99
N ASN A 77 -8.51 19.10 9.19
CA ASN A 77 -9.09 20.38 8.84
C ASN A 77 -9.60 20.46 7.40
N HIS A 78 -9.12 19.56 6.50
CA HIS A 78 -9.45 19.57 5.07
C HIS A 78 -10.07 18.25 4.58
N LYS A 79 -11.03 17.71 5.31
CA LYS A 79 -11.63 16.38 5.09
C LYS A 79 -12.16 16.15 3.67
N ASN A 80 -12.75 17.19 3.03
CA ASN A 80 -13.27 17.08 1.67
C ASN A 80 -12.13 16.94 0.66
N GLU A 81 -11.05 17.70 0.81
CA GLU A 81 -9.87 17.62 -0.05
C GLU A 81 -9.15 16.27 0.16
N TYR A 82 -9.04 15.81 1.42
CA TYR A 82 -8.48 14.50 1.71
C TYR A 82 -9.29 13.36 1.07
N ARG A 83 -10.62 13.43 1.11
CA ARG A 83 -11.49 12.45 0.44
C ARG A 83 -11.30 12.48 -1.07
N GLU A 84 -11.21 13.65 -1.68
CA GLU A 84 -10.95 13.83 -3.10
C GLU A 84 -9.58 13.27 -3.50
N TYR A 85 -8.55 13.55 -2.71
CA TYR A 85 -7.21 12.99 -2.86
C TYR A 85 -7.23 11.46 -2.87
N ASN A 86 -7.88 10.86 -1.88
CA ASN A 86 -8.02 9.40 -1.79
C ASN A 86 -8.79 8.81 -2.98
N ASN A 87 -9.81 9.46 -3.48
CA ASN A 87 -10.53 9.00 -4.67
C ASN A 87 -9.63 8.98 -5.91
N LEU A 88 -8.80 10.01 -6.11
CA LEU A 88 -7.83 10.05 -7.20
C LEU A 88 -6.73 9.01 -7.02
N MET A 89 -6.22 8.84 -5.80
CA MET A 89 -5.25 7.79 -5.46
C MET A 89 -5.80 6.40 -5.74
N ASN A 90 -7.07 6.14 -5.43
CA ASN A 90 -7.70 4.84 -5.69
C ASN A 90 -7.80 4.55 -7.19
N LYS A 91 -8.11 5.53 -8.04
CA LYS A 91 -8.09 5.37 -9.50
C LYS A 91 -6.70 4.96 -10.01
N ILE A 92 -5.66 5.66 -9.56
CA ILE A 92 -4.27 5.36 -9.91
C ILE A 92 -3.91 3.94 -9.42
N SER A 93 -4.25 3.61 -8.18
CA SER A 93 -3.91 2.36 -7.52
C SER A 93 -4.47 1.12 -8.23
N LEU A 94 -5.65 1.22 -8.81
CA LEU A 94 -6.24 0.12 -9.59
C LEU A 94 -5.38 -0.23 -10.82
N LEU A 95 -5.01 0.76 -11.61
CA LEU A 95 -4.17 0.57 -12.79
C LEU A 95 -2.71 0.22 -12.42
N HIS A 96 -2.24 0.73 -11.29
CA HIS A 96 -0.90 0.45 -10.79
C HIS A 96 -0.71 -1.05 -10.47
N ARG A 97 -1.68 -1.66 -9.79
CA ARG A 97 -1.68 -3.10 -9.51
C ARG A 97 -1.82 -3.94 -10.78
N GLN A 98 -2.65 -3.52 -11.71
CA GLN A 98 -2.77 -4.16 -13.02
C GLN A 98 -1.44 -4.14 -13.78
N CYS A 99 -0.75 -3.00 -13.78
CA CYS A 99 0.56 -2.86 -14.42
C CYS A 99 1.60 -3.84 -13.81
N PHE A 100 1.63 -4.02 -12.49
CA PHE A 100 2.51 -5.03 -11.88
C PHE A 100 2.20 -6.44 -12.38
N TYR A 101 0.92 -6.79 -12.44
CA TYR A 101 0.48 -8.08 -12.95
C TYR A 101 0.90 -8.29 -14.42
N ASP A 102 0.73 -7.28 -15.27
CA ASP A 102 1.09 -7.31 -16.69
C ASP A 102 2.61 -7.45 -16.89
N LEU A 103 3.42 -6.89 -15.98
CA LEU A 103 4.88 -7.08 -15.94
C LEU A 103 5.31 -8.47 -15.43
N GLY A 104 4.35 -9.32 -15.02
CA GLY A 104 4.59 -10.68 -14.55
C GLY A 104 4.78 -10.81 -13.05
N TYR A 105 4.54 -9.75 -12.27
CA TYR A 105 4.48 -9.85 -10.81
C TYR A 105 3.18 -10.50 -10.35
N ARG A 106 3.28 -11.21 -9.21
CA ARG A 106 2.12 -11.85 -8.55
C ARG A 106 2.09 -11.41 -7.10
N PHE A 107 0.89 -11.15 -6.58
CA PHE A 107 0.71 -10.74 -5.19
C PHE A 107 0.71 -11.98 -4.27
N GLN A 108 1.75 -12.14 -3.45
CA GLN A 108 1.98 -13.32 -2.62
C GLN A 108 2.09 -12.98 -1.13
N ALA A 109 1.17 -12.17 -0.62
CA ALA A 109 1.11 -11.89 0.82
C ALA A 109 0.71 -13.14 1.60
N PRO A 110 1.41 -13.46 2.71
CA PRO A 110 1.05 -14.57 3.58
C PRO A 110 -0.21 -14.24 4.40
N LEU A 111 -0.93 -15.28 4.82
CA LEU A 111 -2.19 -15.12 5.54
C LEU A 111 -2.04 -14.30 6.82
N TYR A 112 -0.97 -14.51 7.59
CA TYR A 112 -0.74 -13.75 8.82
C TYR A 112 -0.63 -12.23 8.58
N TRP A 113 -0.07 -11.82 7.44
CA TRP A 113 -0.02 -10.41 7.06
C TRP A 113 -1.41 -9.88 6.68
N CYS A 114 -2.17 -10.66 5.93
CA CYS A 114 -3.55 -10.30 5.54
C CYS A 114 -4.49 -10.13 6.73
N LEU A 115 -4.23 -10.86 7.83
CA LEU A 115 -5.04 -10.83 9.06
C LEU A 115 -4.49 -9.86 10.13
N ALA A 116 -3.36 -9.23 9.89
CA ALA A 116 -2.81 -8.25 10.83
C ALA A 116 -3.74 -7.03 10.95
N GLN A 117 -3.93 -6.56 12.21
CA GLN A 117 -4.88 -5.48 12.54
C GLN A 117 -4.22 -4.09 12.61
N ASP A 118 -2.98 -3.97 12.16
CA ASP A 118 -2.19 -2.75 12.21
C ASP A 118 -2.29 -1.89 10.94
N GLY A 119 -3.34 -2.09 10.15
CA GLY A 119 -3.60 -1.35 8.92
C GLY A 119 -4.73 -1.96 8.08
N ASP A 120 -4.78 -1.60 6.81
CA ASP A 120 -5.78 -2.04 5.84
C ASP A 120 -5.41 -3.39 5.17
N ASN A 121 -4.61 -4.23 5.82
CA ASN A 121 -4.02 -5.42 5.20
C ASN A 121 -5.07 -6.40 4.66
N THR A 122 -6.16 -6.62 5.41
CA THR A 122 -7.26 -7.49 4.97
C THR A 122 -7.90 -6.96 3.68
N ARG A 123 -8.21 -5.66 3.62
CA ARG A 123 -8.78 -5.02 2.43
C ARG A 123 -7.82 -5.11 1.25
N ILE A 124 -6.54 -4.82 1.46
CA ILE A 124 -5.49 -4.91 0.43
C ILE A 124 -5.36 -6.35 -0.11
N CYS A 125 -5.39 -7.36 0.77
CA CYS A 125 -5.37 -8.75 0.34
C CYS A 125 -6.58 -9.12 -0.51
N MET A 126 -7.78 -8.72 -0.11
CA MET A 126 -9.00 -8.99 -0.88
C MET A 126 -8.96 -8.32 -2.26
N GLU A 127 -8.54 -7.07 -2.34
CA GLU A 127 -8.40 -6.33 -3.60
C GLU A 127 -7.36 -6.95 -4.55
N ASN A 128 -6.33 -7.60 -4.00
CA ASN A 128 -5.25 -8.20 -4.77
C ASN A 128 -5.42 -9.73 -5.01
N MET A 129 -6.51 -10.34 -4.54
CA MET A 129 -6.74 -11.79 -4.71
C MET A 129 -6.68 -12.22 -6.19
N LYS A 130 -7.19 -11.43 -7.10
CA LYS A 130 -7.19 -11.71 -8.54
C LYS A 130 -5.80 -11.72 -9.18
N TYR A 131 -4.79 -11.18 -8.49
CA TYR A 131 -3.41 -11.08 -8.97
C TYR A 131 -2.48 -12.15 -8.38
N ARG A 132 -3.02 -13.18 -7.72
CA ARG A 132 -2.21 -14.22 -7.07
C ARG A 132 -1.71 -15.31 -8.02
N ASN A 133 -2.41 -15.53 -9.13
CA ASN A 133 -2.12 -16.60 -10.11
C ASN A 133 -1.54 -16.03 -11.40
#